data_0c68354e5d583cc8fba5b878fed69451
#
_entry.id   0c68354e5d583cc8fba5b878fed69451
#
_cell.length_a   1.000
_cell.length_b   1.000
_cell.length_c   1.000
_cell.angle_alpha   90.00
_cell.angle_beta   90.00
_cell.angle_gamma   90.00
#
_symmetry.space_group_name_H-M   'P 1'
#
loop_
_entity.id
_entity.type
_entity.pdbx_description
1 polymer ?
#
loop_
_entity_poly.entity_id
_entity_poly.type
_entity_poly.pdbx_seq_one_letter_code
_entity_poly.pdbx_strand_id
1 'polypeptide(L)'
;EAGGHFEPEAKSLYEAESSSYRGVGRIHGSQFSEGFARFCPVEYVPPAKGKKEYPFTLLTGIVLNHFGGGARSSRSARLKKFCPEPYVEICDPDARELAIADGELVKLTSPVGELKAKVKITNTLCEGMLFMPISFPEAPANELFDIVLNPETEAPSLKACSVRIAKIPPP
;
A
#
# COMPACT_ATOMS: atom_id res chain seq x y z
N GLU A 1 36.99 -15.30 -1.34
CA GLU A 1 36.92 -15.51 -2.81
C GLU A 1 35.90 -16.61 -3.13
N ALA A 2 34.64 -16.26 -3.20
CA ALA A 2 33.62 -17.10 -3.79
C ALA A 2 32.85 -16.24 -4.78
N GLY A 3 33.43 -16.08 -5.97
CA GLY A 3 32.74 -15.57 -7.13
C GLY A 3 31.69 -16.55 -7.59
N GLY A 4 30.50 -16.48 -7.00
CA GLY A 4 29.33 -17.17 -7.51
C GLY A 4 28.95 -16.58 -8.85
N HIS A 5 29.38 -17.21 -9.94
CA HIS A 5 28.81 -16.98 -11.25
C HIS A 5 27.36 -17.45 -11.22
N PHE A 6 26.42 -16.51 -11.10
CA PHE A 6 25.04 -16.77 -11.39
C PHE A 6 24.89 -16.66 -12.92
N GLU A 7 24.98 -17.77 -13.62
CA GLU A 7 24.50 -17.87 -15.00
C GLU A 7 23.02 -18.21 -14.96
N PRO A 8 22.14 -17.29 -15.32
CA PRO A 8 20.76 -17.67 -15.53
C PRO A 8 20.67 -18.44 -16.86
N GLU A 9 20.50 -19.75 -16.77
CA GLU A 9 20.13 -20.60 -17.92
C GLU A 9 18.72 -20.32 -18.45
N ALA A 10 17.97 -19.42 -17.85
CA ALA A 10 16.68 -19.00 -18.36
C ALA A 10 16.90 -18.01 -19.51
N LYS A 11 16.64 -18.43 -20.73
CA LYS A 11 16.37 -17.50 -21.83
C LYS A 11 15.35 -16.50 -21.35
N SER A 12 15.71 -15.22 -21.39
CA SER A 12 14.79 -14.14 -21.05
C SER A 12 13.48 -14.32 -21.81
N LEU A 13 12.36 -14.14 -21.15
CA LEU A 13 11.03 -14.15 -21.79
C LEU A 13 10.92 -13.12 -22.95
N TYR A 14 11.89 -12.21 -23.06
CA TYR A 14 12.01 -11.21 -24.11
C TYR A 14 12.86 -11.64 -25.31
N GLU A 15 13.49 -12.80 -25.27
CA GLU A 15 14.15 -13.44 -26.43
C GLU A 15 13.16 -14.22 -27.30
N ALA A 16 11.88 -14.17 -27.01
CA ALA A 16 10.85 -14.74 -27.86
C ALA A 16 10.86 -14.06 -29.24
N GLU A 17 10.83 -14.87 -30.25
CA GLU A 17 10.99 -14.68 -31.69
C GLU A 17 10.17 -13.57 -32.38
N SER A 18 9.89 -12.44 -31.76
CA SER A 18 9.30 -11.31 -32.47
C SER A 18 10.39 -10.42 -33.03
N SER A 19 10.46 -10.37 -34.33
CA SER A 19 11.46 -9.65 -35.14
C SER A 19 11.54 -8.14 -34.94
N SER A 20 10.72 -7.55 -34.08
CA SER A 20 10.62 -6.10 -33.91
C SER A 20 10.98 -5.59 -32.51
N TYR A 21 11.14 -6.44 -31.51
CA TYR A 21 11.50 -6.03 -30.16
C TYR A 21 12.58 -6.95 -29.58
N ARG A 22 13.86 -6.53 -29.69
CA ARG A 22 14.95 -7.20 -28.99
C ARG A 22 15.08 -6.60 -27.60
N GLY A 23 14.53 -7.28 -26.60
CA GLY A 23 14.82 -6.99 -25.22
C GLY A 23 16.28 -7.29 -24.89
N VAL A 24 16.85 -6.60 -23.91
CA VAL A 24 18.19 -6.88 -23.38
C VAL A 24 18.04 -7.94 -22.30
N GLY A 25 18.47 -9.18 -22.56
CA GLY A 25 18.41 -10.26 -21.58
C GLY A 25 19.31 -10.03 -20.35
N ARG A 26 20.29 -9.15 -20.47
CA ARG A 26 21.24 -8.80 -19.41
C ARG A 26 21.56 -7.31 -19.48
N ILE A 27 21.18 -6.57 -18.42
CA ILE A 27 21.42 -5.12 -18.36
C ILE A 27 22.91 -4.82 -18.19
N HIS A 28 23.60 -5.62 -17.39
CA HIS A 28 25.04 -5.54 -17.18
C HIS A 28 25.69 -6.82 -17.72
N GLY A 29 26.70 -6.69 -18.56
CA GLY A 29 27.47 -7.80 -19.11
C GLY A 29 28.43 -8.41 -18.07
N SER A 30 29.73 -8.43 -18.38
CA SER A 30 30.76 -8.92 -17.47
C SER A 30 31.14 -7.95 -16.35
N GLN A 31 30.77 -6.68 -16.48
CA GLN A 31 31.10 -5.62 -15.50
C GLN A 31 29.94 -4.62 -15.39
N PHE A 32 29.81 -3.99 -14.23
CA PHE A 32 29.02 -2.77 -14.09
C PHE A 32 29.79 -1.59 -14.70
N SER A 33 29.10 -0.50 -15.07
CA SER A 33 29.71 0.69 -15.65
C SER A 33 30.83 1.29 -14.80
N GLU A 34 30.73 1.12 -13.48
CA GLU A 34 31.71 1.59 -12.48
C GLU A 34 32.57 0.47 -11.88
N GLY A 35 32.71 -0.66 -12.57
CA GLY A 35 33.50 -1.81 -12.12
C GLY A 35 32.67 -2.87 -11.42
N PHE A 36 32.72 -2.95 -10.10
CA PHE A 36 31.95 -3.90 -9.28
C PHE A 36 30.67 -3.30 -8.73
N ALA A 37 29.68 -4.16 -8.48
CA ALA A 37 28.49 -3.76 -7.74
C ALA A 37 28.87 -3.22 -6.35
N ARG A 38 28.35 -2.07 -5.99
CA ARG A 38 28.55 -1.47 -4.68
C ARG A 38 27.42 -1.87 -3.76
N PHE A 39 27.72 -2.50 -2.63
CA PHE A 39 26.79 -2.73 -1.55
C PHE A 39 26.77 -1.50 -0.65
N CYS A 40 25.59 -0.90 -0.51
CA CYS A 40 25.38 0.17 0.45
C CYS A 40 24.72 -0.43 1.69
N PRO A 41 25.32 -0.35 2.88
CA PRO A 41 24.64 -0.77 4.10
C PRO A 41 23.44 0.12 4.36
N VAL A 42 22.33 -0.49 4.72
CA VAL A 42 21.11 0.22 5.09
C VAL A 42 20.85 -0.02 6.57
N GLU A 43 20.74 1.05 7.34
CA GLU A 43 20.33 0.97 8.73
C GLU A 43 18.79 0.92 8.80
N TYR A 44 18.26 -0.08 9.51
CA TYR A 44 16.82 -0.16 9.75
C TYR A 44 16.41 0.83 10.82
N VAL A 45 15.62 1.82 10.44
CA VAL A 45 14.97 2.73 11.37
C VAL A 45 13.53 2.28 11.54
N PRO A 46 13.12 1.79 12.71
CA PRO A 46 11.73 1.37 12.92
C PRO A 46 10.80 2.57 12.77
N PRO A 47 9.58 2.36 12.20
CA PRO A 47 8.60 3.42 12.11
C PRO A 47 8.26 3.96 13.51
N ALA A 48 8.01 5.26 13.61
CA ALA A 48 7.60 5.88 14.86
C ALA A 48 6.31 5.22 15.36
N LYS A 49 6.30 4.80 16.62
CA LYS A 49 5.07 4.29 17.26
C LYS A 49 4.00 5.36 17.22
N GLY A 50 2.77 4.96 16.90
CA GLY A 50 1.62 5.85 16.88
C GLY A 50 1.49 6.66 18.18
N LYS A 51 1.02 7.89 18.07
CA LYS A 51 0.69 8.73 19.23
C LYS A 51 -0.49 8.10 19.97
N LYS A 52 -0.58 8.25 21.31
CA LYS A 52 -1.71 7.75 22.11
C LYS A 52 -3.08 8.18 21.56
N GLU A 53 -3.13 9.35 20.93
CA GLU A 53 -4.33 9.91 20.32
C GLU A 53 -4.75 9.22 19.02
N TYR A 54 -3.77 8.65 18.28
CA TYR A 54 -3.97 7.94 17.01
C TYR A 54 -3.31 6.56 17.10
N PRO A 55 -3.96 5.60 17.80
CA PRO A 55 -3.32 4.34 18.19
C PRO A 55 -3.15 3.35 17.06
N PHE A 56 -3.89 3.51 15.95
CA PHE A 56 -3.82 2.60 14.81
C PHE A 56 -2.85 3.10 13.74
N THR A 57 -2.19 2.15 13.09
CA THR A 57 -1.44 2.39 11.87
C THR A 57 -2.32 2.05 10.66
N LEU A 58 -2.70 3.06 9.89
CA LEU A 58 -3.40 2.88 8.62
C LEU A 58 -2.40 2.62 7.50
N LEU A 59 -2.54 1.49 6.83
CA LEU A 59 -1.84 1.16 5.60
C LEU A 59 -2.74 1.46 4.41
N THR A 60 -2.15 1.96 3.33
CA THR A 60 -2.87 2.14 2.07
C THR A 60 -2.28 1.29 0.95
N GLY A 61 -3.13 0.91 0.02
CA GLY A 61 -2.74 0.09 -1.11
C GLY A 61 -3.78 0.06 -2.21
N ILE A 62 -3.57 -0.81 -3.17
CA ILE A 62 -4.49 -1.05 -4.29
C ILE A 62 -5.29 -2.32 -4.06
N VAL A 63 -6.45 -2.42 -4.69
CA VAL A 63 -7.27 -3.65 -4.72
C VAL A 63 -7.29 -4.24 -6.14
N LEU A 64 -7.44 -5.55 -6.21
CA LEU A 64 -7.35 -6.32 -7.47
C LEU A 64 -8.27 -5.78 -8.59
N ASN A 65 -9.45 -5.31 -8.23
CA ASN A 65 -10.48 -4.91 -9.20
C ASN A 65 -10.43 -3.43 -9.59
N HIS A 66 -9.55 -2.64 -8.98
CA HIS A 66 -9.37 -1.23 -9.28
C HIS A 66 -7.91 -0.91 -9.60
N PHE A 67 -7.70 0.02 -10.52
CA PHE A 67 -6.36 0.45 -10.92
C PHE A 67 -6.02 1.82 -10.31
N GLY A 68 -4.93 1.87 -9.54
CA GLY A 68 -4.44 3.10 -8.90
C GLY A 68 -5.53 3.80 -8.09
N GLY A 69 -5.69 5.09 -8.25
CA GLY A 69 -6.73 5.89 -7.60
C GLY A 69 -8.16 5.69 -8.12
N GLY A 70 -8.42 4.67 -8.92
CA GLY A 70 -9.77 4.31 -9.36
C GLY A 70 -10.35 5.13 -10.53
N ALA A 71 -9.66 6.15 -11.03
CA ALA A 71 -10.18 7.08 -12.03
C ALA A 71 -10.70 6.42 -13.33
N ARG A 72 -10.09 5.31 -13.74
CA ARG A 72 -10.55 4.53 -14.91
C ARG A 72 -11.50 3.40 -14.51
N SER A 73 -11.15 2.62 -13.51
CA SER A 73 -11.92 1.45 -13.09
C SER A 73 -13.28 1.81 -12.50
N SER A 74 -13.43 2.97 -11.84
CA SER A 74 -14.71 3.49 -11.35
C SER A 74 -15.74 3.76 -12.46
N ARG A 75 -15.30 3.91 -13.72
CA ARG A 75 -16.17 4.08 -14.88
C ARG A 75 -16.67 2.77 -15.45
N SER A 76 -16.11 1.64 -15.04
CA SER A 76 -16.52 0.30 -15.49
C SER A 76 -17.59 -0.26 -14.56
N ALA A 77 -18.82 -0.37 -15.06
CA ALA A 77 -19.93 -0.98 -14.33
C ALA A 77 -19.64 -2.43 -13.90
N ARG A 78 -18.83 -3.17 -14.68
CA ARG A 78 -18.43 -4.54 -14.36
C ARG A 78 -17.46 -4.57 -13.18
N LEU A 79 -16.43 -3.73 -13.17
CA LEU A 79 -15.43 -3.68 -12.08
C LEU A 79 -16.05 -3.19 -10.78
N LYS A 80 -16.95 -2.21 -10.84
CA LYS A 80 -17.71 -1.73 -9.67
C LYS A 80 -18.53 -2.82 -8.97
N LYS A 81 -18.98 -3.86 -9.69
CA LYS A 81 -19.72 -4.97 -9.05
C LYS A 81 -18.85 -5.82 -8.13
N PHE A 82 -17.55 -5.90 -8.36
CA PHE A 82 -16.62 -6.68 -7.53
C PHE A 82 -16.18 -5.95 -6.26
N CYS A 83 -16.03 -4.63 -6.34
CA CYS A 83 -15.66 -3.79 -5.22
C CYS A 83 -16.38 -2.43 -5.35
N PRO A 84 -17.65 -2.35 -4.91
CA PRO A 84 -18.52 -1.23 -5.24
C PRO A 84 -18.28 0.05 -4.41
N GLU A 85 -17.75 -0.08 -3.21
CA GLU A 85 -17.66 1.01 -2.25
C GLU A 85 -16.36 0.98 -1.45
N PRO A 86 -15.93 2.14 -0.91
CA PRO A 86 -14.76 2.23 -0.06
C PRO A 86 -14.98 1.49 1.27
N TYR A 87 -13.91 0.87 1.76
CA TYR A 87 -13.92 0.17 3.04
C TYR A 87 -12.60 0.35 3.78
N VAL A 88 -12.64 0.12 5.09
CA VAL A 88 -11.46 -0.02 5.94
C VAL A 88 -11.45 -1.43 6.53
N GLU A 89 -10.34 -2.15 6.35
CA GLU A 89 -10.13 -3.44 6.99
C GLU A 89 -9.58 -3.25 8.40
N ILE A 90 -10.08 -4.06 9.33
CA ILE A 90 -9.66 -4.13 10.73
C ILE A 90 -9.60 -5.60 11.15
N CYS A 91 -8.69 -5.96 12.04
CA CYS A 91 -8.67 -7.32 12.58
C CYS A 91 -9.82 -7.55 13.58
N ASP A 92 -10.21 -8.81 13.72
CA ASP A 92 -11.35 -9.20 14.60
C ASP A 92 -11.12 -8.82 16.08
N PRO A 93 -9.92 -8.98 16.70
CA PRO A 93 -9.70 -8.53 18.07
C PRO A 93 -9.94 -7.03 18.28
N ASP A 94 -9.39 -6.18 17.41
CA ASP A 94 -9.55 -4.72 17.50
C ASP A 94 -11.01 -4.30 17.28
N ALA A 95 -11.71 -4.95 16.33
CA ALA A 95 -13.11 -4.70 16.06
C ALA A 95 -13.98 -5.02 17.28
N ARG A 96 -13.69 -6.11 17.99
CA ARG A 96 -14.38 -6.48 19.23
C ARG A 96 -14.10 -5.51 20.36
N GLU A 97 -12.84 -5.12 20.56
CA GLU A 97 -12.46 -4.14 21.59
C GLU A 97 -13.19 -2.81 21.40
N LEU A 98 -13.31 -2.37 20.16
CA LEU A 98 -14.03 -1.14 19.79
C LEU A 98 -15.55 -1.33 19.66
N ALA A 99 -16.04 -2.55 19.82
CA ALA A 99 -17.43 -2.96 19.60
C ALA A 99 -17.96 -2.57 18.21
N ILE A 100 -17.13 -2.62 17.18
CA ILE A 100 -17.46 -2.31 15.78
C ILE A 100 -17.90 -3.59 15.08
N ALA A 101 -19.03 -3.52 14.35
CA ALA A 101 -19.54 -4.62 13.55
C ALA A 101 -19.04 -4.56 12.10
N ASP A 102 -19.02 -5.73 11.44
CA ASP A 102 -18.73 -5.80 10.00
C ASP A 102 -19.77 -5.02 9.20
N GLY A 103 -19.32 -4.23 8.21
CA GLY A 103 -20.20 -3.34 7.43
C GLY A 103 -20.61 -2.05 8.14
N GLU A 104 -20.27 -1.84 9.41
CA GLU A 104 -20.59 -0.63 10.15
C GLU A 104 -19.84 0.58 9.57
N LEU A 105 -20.52 1.73 9.50
CA LEU A 105 -19.92 2.98 9.06
C LEU A 105 -19.12 3.60 10.21
N VAL A 106 -17.85 3.86 9.97
CA VAL A 106 -16.93 4.44 10.94
C VAL A 106 -16.30 5.72 10.43
N LYS A 107 -15.78 6.51 11.36
CA LYS A 107 -14.95 7.68 11.08
C LYS A 107 -13.50 7.36 11.40
N LEU A 108 -12.64 7.59 10.41
CA LEU A 108 -11.19 7.61 10.55
C LEU A 108 -10.74 9.05 10.71
N THR A 109 -9.85 9.30 11.64
CA THR A 109 -9.30 10.64 11.91
C THR A 109 -7.79 10.52 12.06
N SER A 110 -7.04 11.38 11.36
CA SER A 110 -5.62 11.58 11.49
C SER A 110 -5.33 13.00 12.00
N PRO A 111 -4.06 13.38 12.25
CA PRO A 111 -3.71 14.76 12.58
C PRO A 111 -4.07 15.79 11.50
N VAL A 112 -4.23 15.35 10.24
CA VAL A 112 -4.39 16.25 9.08
C VAL A 112 -5.75 16.16 8.41
N GLY A 113 -6.53 15.10 8.67
CA GLY A 113 -7.83 14.93 8.01
C GLY A 113 -8.72 13.88 8.64
N GLU A 114 -9.92 13.76 8.10
CA GLU A 114 -10.89 12.76 8.49
C GLU A 114 -11.70 12.26 7.30
N LEU A 115 -12.11 10.99 7.35
CA LEU A 115 -12.99 10.40 6.36
C LEU A 115 -13.89 9.33 6.96
N LYS A 116 -14.90 8.92 6.21
CA LYS A 116 -15.84 7.86 6.60
C LYS A 116 -15.71 6.69 5.65
N ALA A 117 -15.74 5.47 6.19
CA ALA A 117 -15.73 4.24 5.40
C ALA A 117 -16.50 3.14 6.14
N LYS A 118 -16.97 2.13 5.41
CA LYS A 118 -17.51 0.92 6.00
C LYS A 118 -16.38 0.02 6.49
N VAL A 119 -16.60 -0.63 7.62
CA VAL A 119 -15.65 -1.60 8.16
C VAL A 119 -15.79 -2.94 7.43
N LYS A 120 -14.67 -3.58 7.19
CA LYS A 120 -14.55 -4.96 6.77
C LYS A 120 -13.65 -5.69 7.77
N ILE A 121 -14.22 -6.61 8.53
CA ILE A 121 -13.46 -7.41 9.49
C ILE A 121 -12.67 -8.48 8.73
N THR A 122 -11.38 -8.62 9.05
CA THR A 122 -10.46 -9.55 8.41
C THR A 122 -9.57 -10.24 9.43
N ASN A 123 -9.02 -11.40 9.06
CA ASN A 123 -8.01 -12.13 9.83
C ASN A 123 -6.60 -11.99 9.25
N THR A 124 -6.42 -11.12 8.26
CA THR A 124 -5.13 -10.94 7.58
C THR A 124 -4.30 -9.78 8.14
N LEU A 125 -4.89 -8.94 8.97
CA LEU A 125 -4.21 -7.82 9.63
C LEU A 125 -3.80 -8.18 11.05
N CYS A 126 -2.68 -7.61 11.49
CA CYS A 126 -2.26 -7.63 12.89
C CYS A 126 -3.04 -6.59 13.70
N GLU A 127 -3.13 -6.80 15.02
CA GLU A 127 -3.70 -5.83 15.97
C GLU A 127 -3.01 -4.46 15.87
N GLY A 128 -3.78 -3.41 15.98
CA GLY A 128 -3.34 -2.03 15.83
C GLY A 128 -3.11 -1.57 14.39
N MET A 129 -3.45 -2.41 13.39
CA MET A 129 -3.31 -2.09 11.97
C MET A 129 -4.66 -2.01 11.27
N LEU A 130 -4.77 -1.01 10.40
CA LEU A 130 -5.90 -0.84 9.49
C LEU A 130 -5.39 -0.84 8.05
N PHE A 131 -6.22 -1.26 7.10
CA PHE A 131 -5.93 -1.14 5.68
C PHE A 131 -7.08 -0.45 4.96
N MET A 132 -6.75 0.47 4.07
CA MET A 132 -7.75 1.15 3.25
C MET A 132 -7.26 1.28 1.80
N PRO A 133 -8.09 0.88 0.80
CA PRO A 133 -7.75 1.08 -0.59
C PRO A 133 -7.72 2.57 -0.98
N ILE A 134 -6.74 2.94 -1.81
CA ILE A 134 -6.65 4.29 -2.41
C ILE A 134 -7.56 4.44 -3.64
N SER A 135 -8.25 3.38 -4.02
CA SER A 135 -8.91 3.28 -5.33
C SER A 135 -10.30 3.89 -5.40
N PHE A 136 -10.72 4.60 -4.37
CA PHE A 136 -12.06 5.17 -4.26
C PHE A 136 -12.02 6.69 -4.17
N PRO A 137 -12.38 7.42 -5.25
CA PRO A 137 -12.45 8.88 -5.23
C PRO A 137 -13.43 9.45 -4.21
N GLU A 138 -14.44 8.66 -3.83
CA GLU A 138 -15.48 9.03 -2.87
C GLU A 138 -14.98 9.04 -1.41
N ALA A 139 -13.87 8.33 -1.14
CA ALA A 139 -13.20 8.30 0.15
C ALA A 139 -11.68 8.28 -0.07
N PRO A 140 -11.10 9.42 -0.40
CA PRO A 140 -9.69 9.52 -0.78
C PRO A 140 -8.78 9.33 0.45
N ALA A 141 -8.28 8.11 0.65
CA ALA A 141 -7.43 7.75 1.79
C ALA A 141 -6.23 8.70 1.98
N ASN A 142 -5.77 9.34 0.90
CA ASN A 142 -4.66 10.29 0.94
C ASN A 142 -4.96 11.56 1.77
N GLU A 143 -6.22 11.89 2.04
CA GLU A 143 -6.58 13.01 2.93
C GLU A 143 -6.17 12.79 4.37
N LEU A 144 -5.89 11.54 4.75
CA LEU A 144 -5.41 11.20 6.09
C LEU A 144 -3.89 11.31 6.25
N PHE A 145 -3.16 11.54 5.16
CA PHE A 145 -1.70 11.52 5.17
C PHE A 145 -1.10 12.91 5.23
N ASP A 146 -0.18 13.10 6.17
CA ASP A 146 0.73 14.22 6.15
C ASP A 146 1.83 13.97 5.09
N ILE A 147 2.23 15.01 4.39
CA ILE A 147 3.29 14.92 3.38
C ILE A 147 4.63 14.95 4.09
N VAL A 148 5.16 13.76 4.36
CA VAL A 148 6.52 13.57 4.87
C VAL A 148 7.42 13.22 3.70
N LEU A 149 8.36 14.07 3.38
CA LEU A 149 9.34 13.83 2.33
C LEU A 149 10.53 13.05 2.86
N ASN A 150 11.01 12.10 2.08
CA ASN A 150 12.28 11.44 2.35
C ASN A 150 13.41 12.49 2.16
N PRO A 151 14.33 12.65 3.13
CA PRO A 151 15.36 13.70 3.10
C PRO A 151 16.33 13.59 1.91
N GLU A 152 16.54 12.38 1.38
CA GLU A 152 17.52 12.13 0.33
C GLU A 152 16.88 12.17 -1.06
N THR A 153 15.64 11.67 -1.19
CA THR A 153 14.98 11.49 -2.49
C THR A 153 13.86 12.49 -2.74
N GLU A 154 13.47 13.24 -1.71
CA GLU A 154 12.29 14.15 -1.72
C GLU A 154 10.97 13.45 -2.10
N ALA A 155 10.97 12.12 -2.07
CA ALA A 155 9.77 11.34 -2.37
C ALA A 155 8.79 11.37 -1.18
N PRO A 156 7.49 11.58 -1.41
CA PRO A 156 6.50 11.57 -0.35
C PRO A 156 6.24 10.15 0.17
N SER A 157 6.11 10.02 1.49
CA SER A 157 5.71 8.77 2.16
C SER A 157 4.20 8.76 2.34
N LEU A 158 3.48 8.00 1.51
CA LEU A 158 2.01 7.91 1.52
C LEU A 158 1.49 6.48 1.78
N LYS A 159 2.30 5.62 2.39
CA LYS A 159 1.94 4.21 2.59
C LYS A 159 1.38 3.89 3.97
N ALA A 160 1.76 4.66 4.98
CA ALA A 160 1.31 4.45 6.36
C ALA A 160 1.15 5.79 7.08
N CYS A 161 0.10 5.92 7.90
CA CYS A 161 -0.09 7.05 8.80
C CYS A 161 -0.76 6.59 10.10
N SER A 162 -0.67 7.41 11.14
CA SER A 162 -1.34 7.14 12.42
C SER A 162 -2.76 7.68 12.40
N VAL A 163 -3.72 6.86 12.79
CA VAL A 163 -5.15 7.23 12.79
C VAL A 163 -5.85 6.76 14.06
N ARG A 164 -7.00 7.35 14.30
CA ARG A 164 -8.02 6.90 15.23
C ARG A 164 -9.26 6.47 14.45
N ILE A 165 -9.86 5.36 14.85
CA ILE A 165 -11.14 4.88 14.33
C ILE A 165 -12.20 5.04 15.39
N ALA A 166 -13.40 5.49 15.02
CA ALA A 166 -14.54 5.65 15.91
C ALA A 166 -15.85 5.35 15.20
N LYS A 167 -16.81 4.82 15.95
CA LYS A 167 -18.18 4.68 15.48
C LYS A 167 -18.78 6.03 15.18
N ILE A 168 -19.63 6.08 14.18
CA ILE A 168 -20.49 7.23 13.92
C ILE A 168 -21.80 6.99 14.67
N PRO A 169 -22.19 7.86 15.62
CA PRO A 169 -23.46 7.71 16.28
C PRO A 169 -24.60 7.69 15.24
N PRO A 170 -25.63 6.88 15.44
CA PRO A 170 -26.81 6.92 14.59
C PRO A 170 -27.42 8.34 14.58
N PRO A 171 -28.02 8.76 13.46
CA PRO A 171 -28.62 10.08 13.32
C PRO A 171 -29.75 10.33 14.29
#